data_931e601e8441968a8ef6e0e671da5e03
#
_entry.id   931e601e8441968a8ef6e0e671da5e03
#
_cell.length_a   1.000
_cell.length_b   1.000
_cell.length_c   1.000
_cell.angle_alpha   90.00
_cell.angle_beta   90.00
_cell.angle_gamma   90.00
#
_symmetry.space_group_name_H-M   'P 1'
#
loop_
_entity.id
_entity.type
_entity.pdbx_description
1 polymer ?
#
loop_
_entity_poly.entity_id
_entity_poly.type
_entity_poly.pdbx_seq_one_letter_code
_entity_poly.pdbx_strand_id
1 'polypeptide(L)'
;RLREISTLTNDALHLMDSLPPLVQILRYGNVRKTDTEQVRTVVEEFIPRLCIGLTASCVSLDEENSKGIFEKIVSANHAISILGNAALQTSWNTALKQMVLHPAIHPILKGACTRILFEKQLYDVKATATQMHYALSMANDATESATWLEGFLHGSGLLLIHNPSLWKILDEWVDEISMSNFKEIIPLLRRTFAKFSPAEREKMLQLAKRIFTPK
;
A
#
# COMPACT_ATOMS: atom_id res chain seq x y z
N ARG A 1 -21.20 1.00 -21.84
CA ARG A 1 -20.57 1.62 -20.64
C ARG A 1 -20.23 0.59 -19.56
N LEU A 2 -21.20 -0.26 -19.07
CA LEU A 2 -20.92 -1.32 -18.06
C LEU A 2 -20.00 -2.43 -18.62
N ARG A 3 -20.13 -2.83 -19.88
CA ARG A 3 -19.25 -3.81 -20.53
C ARG A 3 -17.83 -3.25 -20.73
N GLU A 4 -17.69 -1.98 -21.06
CA GLU A 4 -16.39 -1.32 -21.21
C GLU A 4 -15.65 -1.20 -19.86
N ILE A 5 -16.38 -0.89 -18.78
CA ILE A 5 -15.81 -0.87 -17.43
C ILE A 5 -15.34 -2.26 -17.01
N SER A 6 -16.17 -3.30 -17.25
CA SER A 6 -15.80 -4.69 -16.95
C SER A 6 -14.56 -5.16 -17.72
N THR A 7 -14.40 -4.76 -18.98
CA THR A 7 -13.23 -5.11 -19.80
C THR A 7 -11.98 -4.39 -19.29
N LEU A 8 -12.07 -3.11 -18.96
CA LEU A 8 -10.96 -2.33 -18.39
C LEU A 8 -10.54 -2.85 -17.01
N THR A 9 -11.48 -3.32 -16.21
CA THR A 9 -11.23 -3.89 -14.88
C THR A 9 -10.42 -5.18 -14.97
N ASN A 10 -10.85 -6.12 -15.79
CA ASN A 10 -10.11 -7.36 -16.01
C ASN A 10 -8.74 -7.13 -16.65
N ASP A 11 -8.64 -6.18 -17.59
CA ASP A 11 -7.38 -5.79 -18.22
C ASP A 11 -6.36 -5.31 -17.17
N ALA A 12 -6.75 -4.41 -16.26
CA ALA A 12 -5.82 -3.85 -15.27
C ALA A 12 -5.23 -4.94 -14.33
N LEU A 13 -6.03 -5.91 -13.89
CA LEU A 13 -5.56 -7.00 -13.05
C LEU A 13 -4.59 -7.93 -13.81
N HIS A 14 -4.89 -8.26 -15.06
CA HIS A 14 -4.02 -9.06 -15.92
C HIS A 14 -2.71 -8.33 -16.25
N LEU A 15 -2.78 -7.01 -16.47
CA LEU A 15 -1.59 -6.20 -16.72
C LEU A 15 -0.68 -6.16 -15.48
N MET A 16 -1.24 -6.06 -14.26
CA MET A 16 -0.44 -6.13 -13.02
C MET A 16 0.27 -7.47 -12.87
N ASP A 17 -0.37 -8.58 -13.20
CA ASP A 17 0.26 -9.92 -13.12
C ASP A 17 1.34 -10.10 -14.18
N SER A 18 1.16 -9.53 -15.37
CA SER A 18 2.07 -9.68 -16.49
C SER A 18 3.30 -8.78 -16.39
N LEU A 19 3.21 -7.66 -15.66
CA LEU A 19 4.26 -6.65 -15.60
C LEU A 19 5.57 -7.12 -14.95
N PRO A 20 5.58 -7.78 -13.77
CA PRO A 20 6.82 -8.22 -13.14
C PRO A 20 7.66 -9.16 -14.02
N PRO A 21 7.12 -10.23 -14.63
CA PRO A 21 7.90 -11.11 -15.49
C PRO A 21 8.45 -10.39 -16.74
N LEU A 22 7.69 -9.45 -17.34
CA LEU A 22 8.17 -8.67 -18.48
C LEU A 22 9.34 -7.77 -18.09
N VAL A 23 9.27 -7.12 -16.93
CA VAL A 23 10.38 -6.30 -16.41
C VAL A 23 11.60 -7.15 -16.09
N GLN A 24 11.43 -8.36 -15.61
CA GLN A 24 12.53 -9.32 -15.43
C GLN A 24 13.21 -9.67 -16.76
N ILE A 25 12.44 -9.86 -17.83
CA ILE A 25 13.00 -10.08 -19.17
C ILE A 25 13.82 -8.87 -19.62
N LEU A 26 13.34 -7.64 -19.42
CA LEU A 26 14.09 -6.43 -19.75
C LEU A 26 15.40 -6.32 -18.99
N ARG A 27 15.41 -6.72 -17.71
CA ARG A 27 16.59 -6.67 -16.84
C ARG A 27 17.66 -7.71 -17.23
N TYR A 28 17.24 -8.92 -17.58
CA TYR A 28 18.14 -10.07 -17.81
C TYR A 28 18.18 -10.56 -19.26
N GLY A 29 17.36 -9.99 -20.15
CA GLY A 29 17.19 -10.45 -21.54
C GLY A 29 18.43 -10.31 -22.41
N ASN A 30 19.28 -9.30 -22.17
CA ASN A 30 20.55 -9.14 -22.87
C ASN A 30 21.47 -10.36 -22.75
N VAL A 31 21.34 -11.13 -21.65
CA VAL A 31 22.10 -12.37 -21.41
C VAL A 31 21.59 -13.51 -22.29
N ARG A 32 20.32 -13.49 -22.73
CA ARG A 32 19.62 -14.56 -23.44
C ARG A 32 19.31 -14.26 -24.91
N LYS A 33 19.84 -13.17 -25.49
CA LYS A 33 19.55 -12.73 -26.86
C LYS A 33 18.05 -12.54 -27.18
N THR A 34 17.23 -12.21 -26.16
CA THR A 34 15.81 -11.88 -26.34
C THR A 34 15.71 -10.49 -26.95
N ASP A 35 14.75 -10.29 -27.84
CA ASP A 35 14.45 -8.94 -28.37
C ASP A 35 13.83 -8.06 -27.28
N THR A 36 14.70 -7.37 -26.56
CA THR A 36 14.31 -6.52 -25.43
C THR A 36 13.57 -5.25 -25.85
N GLU A 37 13.73 -4.79 -27.09
CA GLU A 37 13.05 -3.60 -27.57
C GLU A 37 11.54 -3.83 -27.76
N GLN A 38 11.15 -4.99 -28.28
CA GLN A 38 9.72 -5.33 -28.39
C GLN A 38 9.08 -5.45 -27.01
N VAL A 39 9.77 -6.08 -26.06
CA VAL A 39 9.27 -6.20 -24.67
C VAL A 39 9.18 -4.81 -24.01
N ARG A 40 10.14 -3.92 -24.25
CA ARG A 40 10.11 -2.55 -23.76
C ARG A 40 8.89 -1.80 -24.27
N THR A 41 8.63 -1.85 -25.57
CA THR A 41 7.45 -1.22 -26.19
C THR A 41 6.16 -1.71 -25.55
N VAL A 42 6.02 -3.02 -25.36
CA VAL A 42 4.84 -3.63 -24.70
C VAL A 42 4.68 -3.11 -23.27
N VAL A 43 5.75 -3.05 -22.48
CA VAL A 43 5.70 -2.57 -21.08
C VAL A 43 5.35 -1.09 -21.01
N GLU A 44 5.89 -0.27 -21.93
CA GLU A 44 5.60 1.17 -22.01
C GLU A 44 4.15 1.47 -22.41
N GLU A 45 3.49 0.57 -23.14
CA GLU A 45 2.05 0.66 -23.44
C GLU A 45 1.18 0.13 -22.29
N PHE A 46 1.64 -0.90 -21.58
CA PHE A 46 0.87 -1.55 -20.50
C PHE A 46 0.68 -0.63 -19.29
N ILE A 47 1.73 0.07 -18.86
CA ILE A 47 1.68 0.86 -17.62
C ILE A 47 0.66 2.00 -17.68
N PRO A 48 0.57 2.83 -18.74
CA PRO A 48 -0.48 3.83 -18.86
C PRO A 48 -1.90 3.23 -18.85
N ARG A 49 -2.12 2.11 -19.55
CA ARG A 49 -3.42 1.41 -19.55
C ARG A 49 -3.78 0.89 -18.15
N LEU A 50 -2.81 0.28 -17.46
CA LEU A 50 -2.96 -0.14 -16.08
C LEU A 50 -3.35 1.03 -15.17
N CYS A 51 -2.66 2.17 -15.28
CA CYS A 51 -2.93 3.35 -14.46
C CYS A 51 -4.35 3.91 -14.66
N ILE A 52 -4.86 3.88 -15.89
CA ILE A 52 -6.22 4.34 -16.22
C ILE A 52 -7.28 3.43 -15.58
N GLY A 53 -7.07 2.10 -15.61
CA GLY A 53 -8.03 1.12 -15.11
C GLY A 53 -7.93 0.82 -13.62
N LEU A 54 -6.81 1.16 -12.97
CA LEU A 54 -6.46 0.71 -11.62
C LEU A 54 -7.54 1.03 -10.57
N THR A 55 -7.94 2.30 -10.47
CA THR A 55 -8.93 2.72 -9.47
C THR A 55 -10.27 2.03 -9.68
N ALA A 56 -10.76 1.97 -10.93
CA ALA A 56 -12.01 1.32 -11.25
C ALA A 56 -12.01 -0.18 -10.93
N SER A 57 -10.86 -0.84 -11.09
CA SER A 57 -10.66 -2.27 -10.78
C SER A 57 -10.64 -2.58 -9.28
N CYS A 58 -10.43 -1.56 -8.46
CA CYS A 58 -10.27 -1.71 -7.01
C CYS A 58 -11.45 -1.16 -6.20
N VAL A 59 -12.51 -0.67 -6.86
CA VAL A 59 -13.71 -0.15 -6.19
C VAL A 59 -14.59 -1.27 -5.65
N SER A 60 -15.06 -1.12 -4.41
CA SER A 60 -16.04 -2.00 -3.75
C SER A 60 -15.63 -3.48 -3.70
N LEU A 61 -14.36 -3.75 -3.55
CA LEU A 61 -13.84 -5.10 -3.36
C LEU A 61 -14.09 -5.60 -1.94
N ASP A 62 -14.32 -6.90 -1.81
CA ASP A 62 -14.30 -7.58 -0.51
C ASP A 62 -12.86 -7.74 0.03
N GLU A 63 -12.74 -8.27 1.24
CA GLU A 63 -11.46 -8.44 1.93
C GLU A 63 -10.51 -9.39 1.20
N GLU A 64 -11.01 -10.52 0.68
CA GLU A 64 -10.19 -11.54 0.01
C GLU A 64 -9.60 -11.01 -1.29
N ASN A 65 -10.44 -10.43 -2.15
CA ASN A 65 -10.02 -9.81 -3.40
C ASN A 65 -9.06 -8.63 -3.15
N SER A 66 -9.33 -7.81 -2.12
CA SER A 66 -8.46 -6.69 -1.76
C SER A 66 -7.06 -7.13 -1.33
N LYS A 67 -6.93 -8.24 -0.58
CA LYS A 67 -5.63 -8.82 -0.22
C LYS A 67 -4.87 -9.33 -1.45
N GLY A 68 -5.55 -9.98 -2.39
CA GLY A 68 -4.93 -10.41 -3.64
C GLY A 68 -4.40 -9.24 -4.46
N ILE A 69 -5.19 -8.16 -4.57
CA ILE A 69 -4.78 -6.95 -5.31
C ILE A 69 -3.66 -6.19 -4.57
N PHE A 70 -3.67 -6.17 -3.26
CA PHE A 70 -2.60 -5.58 -2.46
C PHE A 70 -1.21 -6.12 -2.85
N GLU A 71 -1.05 -7.45 -2.93
CA GLU A 71 0.21 -8.08 -3.34
C GLU A 71 0.58 -7.71 -4.80
N LYS A 72 -0.41 -7.63 -5.68
CA LYS A 72 -0.21 -7.20 -7.08
C LYS A 72 0.26 -5.75 -7.17
N ILE A 73 -0.30 -4.83 -6.39
CA ILE A 73 0.12 -3.41 -6.34
C ILE A 73 1.57 -3.30 -5.85
N VAL A 74 1.94 -4.02 -4.80
CA VAL A 74 3.31 -4.04 -4.28
C VAL A 74 4.29 -4.55 -5.34
N SER A 75 3.95 -5.65 -6.01
CA SER A 75 4.76 -6.26 -7.07
C SER A 75 4.88 -5.34 -8.30
N ALA A 76 3.79 -4.75 -8.75
CA ALA A 76 3.78 -3.79 -9.86
C ALA A 76 4.60 -2.54 -9.52
N ASN A 77 4.46 -1.99 -8.31
CA ASN A 77 5.25 -0.85 -7.85
C ASN A 77 6.76 -1.14 -7.91
N HIS A 78 7.17 -2.34 -7.46
CA HIS A 78 8.57 -2.76 -7.54
C HIS A 78 9.04 -2.85 -9.00
N ALA A 79 8.27 -3.49 -9.86
CA ALA A 79 8.57 -3.64 -11.29
C ALA A 79 8.72 -2.27 -11.98
N ILE A 80 7.76 -1.35 -11.78
CA ILE A 80 7.81 0.01 -12.37
C ILE A 80 9.03 0.79 -11.85
N SER A 81 9.39 0.62 -10.58
CA SER A 81 10.58 1.28 -10.02
C SER A 81 11.89 0.79 -10.65
N ILE A 82 11.97 -0.51 -11.00
CA ILE A 82 13.15 -1.09 -11.68
C ILE A 82 13.34 -0.53 -13.09
N LEU A 83 12.26 -0.18 -13.80
CA LEU A 83 12.36 0.35 -15.17
C LEU A 83 13.11 1.69 -15.25
N GLY A 84 13.09 2.49 -14.17
CA GLY A 84 13.76 3.79 -14.13
C GLY A 84 13.17 4.83 -15.08
N ASN A 85 11.98 4.62 -15.64
CA ASN A 85 11.30 5.56 -16.54
C ASN A 85 10.46 6.55 -15.72
N ALA A 86 10.89 7.81 -15.68
CA ALA A 86 10.27 8.86 -14.87
C ALA A 86 8.80 9.16 -15.28
N ALA A 87 8.47 9.10 -16.56
CA ALA A 87 7.10 9.35 -17.03
C ALA A 87 6.13 8.26 -16.58
N LEU A 88 6.53 6.99 -16.72
CA LEU A 88 5.75 5.84 -16.27
C LEU A 88 5.59 5.84 -14.75
N GLN A 89 6.67 6.18 -14.01
CA GLN A 89 6.63 6.31 -12.57
C GLN A 89 5.67 7.42 -12.13
N THR A 90 5.63 8.56 -12.82
CA THR A 90 4.70 9.66 -12.53
C THR A 90 3.25 9.24 -12.77
N SER A 91 2.96 8.54 -13.86
CA SER A 91 1.62 8.03 -14.15
C SER A 91 1.16 7.04 -13.06
N TRP A 92 2.02 6.12 -12.66
CA TRP A 92 1.75 5.18 -11.57
C TRP A 92 1.49 5.88 -10.23
N ASN A 93 2.35 6.82 -9.86
CA ASN A 93 2.20 7.59 -8.62
C ASN A 93 0.88 8.38 -8.60
N THR A 94 0.45 8.90 -9.74
CA THR A 94 -0.84 9.60 -9.88
C THR A 94 -2.01 8.65 -9.66
N ALA A 95 -1.96 7.45 -10.22
CA ALA A 95 -2.97 6.42 -10.01
C ALA A 95 -3.04 6.00 -8.53
N LEU A 96 -1.90 5.81 -7.85
CA LEU A 96 -1.88 5.51 -6.41
C LEU A 96 -2.49 6.64 -5.58
N LYS A 97 -2.24 7.91 -5.90
CA LYS A 97 -2.88 9.06 -5.22
C LYS A 97 -4.40 9.04 -5.39
N GLN A 98 -4.89 8.71 -6.59
CA GLN A 98 -6.34 8.57 -6.83
C GLN A 98 -6.94 7.46 -5.96
N MET A 99 -6.27 6.33 -5.81
CA MET A 99 -6.72 5.24 -4.93
C MET A 99 -6.80 5.67 -3.47
N VAL A 100 -5.82 6.40 -2.95
CA VAL A 100 -5.85 6.90 -1.55
C VAL A 100 -7.06 7.79 -1.31
N LEU A 101 -7.41 8.64 -2.28
CA LEU A 101 -8.48 9.62 -2.14
C LEU A 101 -9.88 9.05 -2.43
N HIS A 102 -9.99 7.90 -3.09
CA HIS A 102 -11.28 7.37 -3.51
C HIS A 102 -12.02 6.70 -2.33
N PRO A 103 -13.25 7.10 -2.00
CA PRO A 103 -13.96 6.61 -0.80
C PRO A 103 -14.24 5.11 -0.80
N ALA A 104 -14.55 4.51 -1.96
CA ALA A 104 -14.94 3.11 -2.09
C ALA A 104 -13.75 2.15 -2.29
N ILE A 105 -12.52 2.60 -2.08
CA ILE A 105 -11.33 1.73 -2.07
C ILE A 105 -11.17 1.11 -0.69
N HIS A 106 -10.94 -0.20 -0.67
CA HIS A 106 -10.76 -0.97 0.56
C HIS A 106 -9.59 -0.44 1.42
N PRO A 107 -9.74 -0.36 2.75
CA PRO A 107 -8.74 0.23 3.65
C PRO A 107 -7.31 -0.32 3.47
N ILE A 108 -7.14 -1.64 3.28
CA ILE A 108 -5.81 -2.24 3.08
C ILE A 108 -5.08 -1.65 1.87
N LEU A 109 -5.79 -1.39 0.78
CA LEU A 109 -5.21 -0.81 -0.44
C LEU A 109 -4.86 0.65 -0.25
N LYS A 110 -5.70 1.44 0.45
CA LYS A 110 -5.39 2.82 0.81
C LYS A 110 -4.15 2.91 1.68
N GLY A 111 -4.03 2.04 2.69
CA GLY A 111 -2.85 1.96 3.56
C GLY A 111 -1.58 1.67 2.76
N ALA A 112 -1.61 0.66 1.90
CA ALA A 112 -0.49 0.30 1.03
C ALA A 112 -0.08 1.44 0.08
N CYS A 113 -1.04 2.06 -0.59
CA CYS A 113 -0.77 3.19 -1.48
C CYS A 113 -0.18 4.39 -0.72
N THR A 114 -0.69 4.70 0.47
CA THR A 114 -0.16 5.76 1.34
C THR A 114 1.29 5.47 1.71
N ARG A 115 1.61 4.24 2.09
CA ARG A 115 2.98 3.81 2.37
C ARG A 115 3.90 4.00 1.17
N ILE A 116 3.52 3.50 0.00
CA ILE A 116 4.33 3.62 -1.22
C ILE A 116 4.61 5.09 -1.55
N LEU A 117 3.60 5.96 -1.44
CA LEU A 117 3.74 7.39 -1.69
C LEU A 117 4.67 8.07 -0.67
N PHE A 118 4.64 7.64 0.59
CA PHE A 118 5.54 8.12 1.63
C PHE A 118 6.99 7.67 1.38
N GLU A 119 7.23 6.39 1.10
CA GLU A 119 8.56 5.85 0.79
C GLU A 119 9.21 6.52 -0.43
N LYS A 120 8.39 6.95 -1.40
CA LYS A 120 8.82 7.72 -2.58
C LYS A 120 8.93 9.23 -2.32
N GLN A 121 8.72 9.70 -1.09
CA GLN A 121 8.75 11.11 -0.70
C GLN A 121 7.74 12.00 -1.47
N LEU A 122 6.68 11.39 -1.99
CA LEU A 122 5.56 12.08 -2.65
C LEU A 122 4.49 12.54 -1.65
N TYR A 123 4.44 11.88 -0.50
CA TYR A 123 3.82 12.34 0.72
C TYR A 123 4.92 12.60 1.74
N ASP A 124 4.92 13.78 2.33
CA ASP A 124 5.73 14.09 3.50
C ASP A 124 5.11 13.51 4.78
N VAL A 125 5.76 13.69 5.92
CA VAL A 125 5.25 13.23 7.22
C VAL A 125 3.89 13.85 7.52
N LYS A 126 3.66 15.12 7.16
CA LYS A 126 2.39 15.83 7.41
C LYS A 126 1.25 15.27 6.58
N ALA A 127 1.45 15.08 5.28
CA ALA A 127 0.46 14.49 4.41
C ALA A 127 0.13 13.04 4.83
N THR A 128 1.14 12.26 5.19
CA THR A 128 0.98 10.89 5.70
C THR A 128 0.21 10.87 7.02
N ALA A 129 0.56 11.75 7.95
CA ALA A 129 -0.14 11.90 9.23
C ALA A 129 -1.62 12.25 9.03
N THR A 130 -1.93 13.11 8.05
CA THR A 130 -3.31 13.43 7.69
C THR A 130 -4.09 12.20 7.23
N GLN A 131 -3.51 11.38 6.35
CA GLN A 131 -4.16 10.13 5.90
C GLN A 131 -4.35 9.15 7.07
N MET A 132 -3.37 9.05 7.94
CA MET A 132 -3.41 8.21 9.12
C MET A 132 -4.48 8.66 10.12
N HIS A 133 -4.61 9.96 10.39
CA HIS A 133 -5.69 10.51 11.22
C HIS A 133 -7.09 10.22 10.66
N TYR A 134 -7.27 10.35 9.34
CA TYR A 134 -8.54 9.99 8.74
C TYR A 134 -8.85 8.50 8.87
N ALA A 135 -7.87 7.65 8.64
CA ALA A 135 -8.04 6.20 8.70
C ALA A 135 -8.26 5.67 10.13
N LEU A 136 -7.56 6.26 11.12
CA LEU A 136 -7.63 5.88 12.54
C LEU A 136 -8.62 6.76 13.34
N SER A 137 -9.53 7.47 12.66
CA SER A 137 -10.58 8.23 13.34
C SER A 137 -11.52 7.30 14.11
N MET A 138 -11.90 7.70 15.33
CA MET A 138 -12.90 6.99 16.15
C MET A 138 -14.30 6.94 15.53
N ALA A 139 -14.54 7.72 14.45
CA ALA A 139 -15.77 7.66 13.66
C ALA A 139 -15.80 6.47 12.68
N ASN A 140 -14.66 5.85 12.41
CA ASN A 140 -14.55 4.69 11.54
C ASN A 140 -14.75 3.39 12.34
N ASP A 141 -15.12 2.33 11.63
CA ASP A 141 -15.08 0.98 12.20
C ASP A 141 -13.65 0.60 12.59
N ALA A 142 -13.49 -0.02 13.77
CA ALA A 142 -12.19 -0.38 14.31
C ALA A 142 -11.45 -1.40 13.43
N THR A 143 -12.20 -2.31 12.79
CA THR A 143 -11.65 -3.32 11.87
C THR A 143 -11.15 -2.67 10.59
N GLU A 144 -11.88 -1.68 10.04
CA GLU A 144 -11.43 -0.90 8.89
C GLU A 144 -10.14 -0.13 9.19
N SER A 145 -10.06 0.50 10.37
CA SER A 145 -8.87 1.21 10.84
C SER A 145 -7.67 0.27 10.98
N ALA A 146 -7.85 -0.89 11.63
CA ALA A 146 -6.80 -1.90 11.76
C ALA A 146 -6.36 -2.49 10.40
N THR A 147 -7.30 -2.64 9.47
CA THR A 147 -7.03 -3.14 8.11
C THR A 147 -6.24 -2.12 7.30
N TRP A 148 -6.54 -0.83 7.42
CA TRP A 148 -5.72 0.22 6.82
C TRP A 148 -4.29 0.19 7.37
N LEU A 149 -4.16 0.04 8.69
CA LEU A 149 -2.86 -0.04 9.36
C LEU A 149 -2.06 -1.27 8.89
N GLU A 150 -2.71 -2.42 8.65
CA GLU A 150 -2.06 -3.60 8.07
C GLU A 150 -1.45 -3.29 6.70
N GLY A 151 -2.18 -2.59 5.83
CA GLY A 151 -1.69 -2.16 4.52
C GLY A 151 -0.52 -1.16 4.63
N PHE A 152 -0.64 -0.17 5.53
CA PHE A 152 0.37 0.85 5.75
C PHE A 152 1.68 0.31 6.34
N LEU A 153 1.58 -0.64 7.26
CA LEU A 153 2.74 -1.23 7.95
C LEU A 153 3.33 -2.46 7.25
N HIS A 154 2.88 -2.81 6.08
CA HIS A 154 3.24 -4.02 5.34
C HIS A 154 4.69 -4.50 5.60
N GLY A 155 4.79 -5.52 6.45
CA GLY A 155 6.03 -6.25 6.73
C GLY A 155 7.09 -5.51 7.58
N SER A 156 6.92 -4.22 7.92
CA SER A 156 7.91 -3.47 8.70
C SER A 156 7.32 -2.32 9.51
N GLY A 157 7.72 -2.24 10.77
CA GLY A 157 7.41 -1.14 11.69
C GLY A 157 8.37 0.04 11.63
N LEU A 158 9.38 0.02 10.76
CA LEU A 158 10.43 1.05 10.69
C LEU A 158 9.86 2.46 10.46
N LEU A 159 8.79 2.59 9.69
CA LEU A 159 8.13 3.89 9.47
C LEU A 159 7.68 4.54 10.78
N LEU A 160 7.08 3.77 11.68
CA LEU A 160 6.66 4.26 12.99
C LEU A 160 7.86 4.54 13.91
N ILE A 161 8.85 3.66 13.90
CA ILE A 161 10.06 3.78 14.74
C ILE A 161 10.82 5.05 14.43
N HIS A 162 10.91 5.44 13.16
CA HIS A 162 11.68 6.61 12.72
C HIS A 162 10.85 7.89 12.60
N ASN A 163 9.53 7.83 12.80
CA ASN A 163 8.65 9.00 12.69
C ASN A 163 7.78 9.16 13.96
N PRO A 164 8.27 9.90 14.97
CA PRO A 164 7.55 10.08 16.23
C PRO A 164 6.12 10.62 16.09
N SER A 165 5.88 11.46 15.07
CA SER A 165 4.53 11.99 14.79
C SER A 165 3.56 10.90 14.35
N LEU A 166 4.01 9.94 13.52
CA LEU A 166 3.18 8.81 13.10
C LEU A 166 2.98 7.81 14.24
N TRP A 167 4.02 7.60 15.06
CA TRP A 167 3.91 6.78 16.27
C TRP A 167 2.85 7.33 17.22
N LYS A 168 2.88 8.64 17.48
CA LYS A 168 1.93 9.31 18.36
C LYS A 168 0.48 9.12 17.93
N ILE A 169 0.18 9.20 16.63
CA ILE A 169 -1.17 8.98 16.10
C ILE A 169 -1.65 7.54 16.38
N LEU A 170 -0.78 6.56 16.19
CA LEU A 170 -1.11 5.16 16.49
C LEU A 170 -1.37 4.96 17.98
N ASP A 171 -0.52 5.52 18.83
CA ASP A 171 -0.59 5.42 20.28
C ASP A 171 -1.88 6.04 20.81
N GLU A 172 -2.21 7.26 20.39
CA GLU A 172 -3.47 7.94 20.73
C GLU A 172 -4.69 7.11 20.29
N TRP A 173 -4.68 6.55 19.07
CA TRP A 173 -5.76 5.71 18.58
C TRP A 173 -5.94 4.43 19.44
N VAL A 174 -4.85 3.78 19.83
CA VAL A 174 -4.90 2.57 20.68
C VAL A 174 -5.44 2.90 22.07
N ASP A 175 -5.09 4.07 22.62
CA ASP A 175 -5.55 4.50 23.93
C ASP A 175 -7.04 4.89 23.96
N GLU A 176 -7.54 5.45 22.86
CA GLU A 176 -8.93 5.93 22.75
C GLU A 176 -9.93 4.81 22.38
N ILE A 177 -9.46 3.72 21.78
CA ILE A 177 -10.34 2.64 21.32
C ILE A 177 -11.03 1.93 22.50
N SER A 178 -12.32 1.63 22.38
CA SER A 178 -13.05 0.92 23.40
C SER A 178 -12.48 -0.50 23.63
N MET A 179 -12.58 -1.02 24.83
CA MET A 179 -12.10 -2.38 25.17
C MET A 179 -12.79 -3.47 24.34
N SER A 180 -14.04 -3.28 23.93
CA SER A 180 -14.76 -4.21 23.05
C SER A 180 -14.14 -4.24 21.65
N ASN A 181 -13.96 -3.06 21.04
CA ASN A 181 -13.36 -2.91 19.72
C ASN A 181 -11.91 -3.36 19.72
N PHE A 182 -11.16 -3.05 20.78
CA PHE A 182 -9.78 -3.52 20.92
C PHE A 182 -9.67 -5.05 20.90
N LYS A 183 -10.56 -5.75 21.62
CA LYS A 183 -10.59 -7.22 21.59
C LYS A 183 -10.87 -7.78 20.20
N GLU A 184 -11.72 -7.12 19.44
CA GLU A 184 -12.05 -7.51 18.06
C GLU A 184 -10.86 -7.39 17.12
N ILE A 185 -10.08 -6.32 17.23
CA ILE A 185 -8.96 -6.05 16.34
C ILE A 185 -7.63 -6.69 16.76
N ILE A 186 -7.50 -7.22 17.99
CA ILE A 186 -6.28 -7.90 18.47
C ILE A 186 -5.74 -8.93 17.48
N PRO A 187 -6.55 -9.82 16.85
CA PRO A 187 -6.04 -10.79 15.89
C PRO A 187 -5.39 -10.12 14.67
N LEU A 188 -5.98 -9.03 14.18
CA LEU A 188 -5.44 -8.24 13.05
C LEU A 188 -4.12 -7.58 13.41
N LEU A 189 -4.07 -6.90 14.56
CA LEU A 189 -2.84 -6.27 15.06
C LEU A 189 -1.73 -7.29 15.29
N ARG A 190 -2.04 -8.43 15.89
CA ARG A 190 -1.05 -9.51 16.08
C ARG A 190 -0.50 -10.01 14.76
N ARG A 191 -1.36 -10.21 13.75
CA ARG A 191 -0.94 -10.64 12.40
C ARG A 191 -0.02 -9.60 11.75
N THR A 192 -0.33 -8.33 11.88
CA THR A 192 0.47 -7.23 11.34
C THR A 192 1.84 -7.15 12.01
N PHE A 193 1.88 -7.12 13.35
CA PHE A 193 3.13 -7.00 14.11
C PHE A 193 3.97 -8.27 14.11
N ALA A 194 3.37 -9.43 13.92
CA ALA A 194 4.11 -10.71 13.82
C ALA A 194 5.06 -10.75 12.60
N LYS A 195 4.76 -9.97 11.56
CA LYS A 195 5.61 -9.86 10.36
C LYS A 195 6.87 -9.03 10.57
N PHE A 196 6.95 -8.27 11.67
CA PHE A 196 8.11 -7.41 11.98
C PHE A 196 9.29 -8.22 12.52
N SER A 197 10.48 -7.75 12.27
CA SER A 197 11.68 -8.34 12.83
C SER A 197 11.68 -8.25 14.38
N PRO A 198 12.40 -9.15 15.09
CA PRO A 198 12.53 -9.07 16.54
C PRO A 198 13.07 -7.70 17.02
N ALA A 199 14.03 -7.11 16.29
CA ALA A 199 14.60 -5.81 16.61
C ALA A 199 13.58 -4.66 16.48
N GLU A 200 12.71 -4.69 15.46
CA GLU A 200 11.63 -3.71 15.32
C GLU A 200 10.63 -3.82 16.47
N ARG A 201 10.19 -5.03 16.80
CA ARG A 201 9.25 -5.27 17.92
C ARG A 201 9.81 -4.79 19.25
N GLU A 202 11.10 -5.04 19.51
CA GLU A 202 11.77 -4.56 20.72
C GLU A 202 11.80 -3.02 20.79
N LYS A 203 12.17 -2.35 19.69
CA LYS A 203 12.15 -0.89 19.62
C LYS A 203 10.77 -0.29 19.81
N MET A 204 9.75 -0.89 19.20
CA MET A 204 8.35 -0.46 19.37
C MET A 204 7.89 -0.62 20.82
N LEU A 205 8.26 -1.73 21.48
CA LEU A 205 7.99 -1.93 22.90
C LEU A 205 8.67 -0.85 23.78
N GLN A 206 9.89 -0.47 23.45
CA GLN A 206 10.59 0.61 24.14
C GLN A 206 9.92 1.97 23.94
N LEU A 207 9.42 2.26 22.74
CA LEU A 207 8.66 3.48 22.47
C LEU A 207 7.36 3.51 23.28
N ALA A 208 6.58 2.43 23.29
CA ALA A 208 5.37 2.33 24.08
C ALA A 208 5.63 2.54 25.58
N LYS A 209 6.69 1.93 26.16
CA LYS A 209 7.06 2.10 27.57
C LYS A 209 7.47 3.52 27.95
N ARG A 210 8.12 4.28 27.04
CA ARG A 210 8.54 5.67 27.31
C ARG A 210 7.37 6.62 27.53
N ILE A 211 6.23 6.35 26.94
CA ILE A 211 5.03 7.18 27.07
C ILE A 211 4.34 6.92 28.42
N PHE A 212 4.45 5.71 28.97
CA PHE A 212 3.91 5.34 30.29
C PHE A 212 4.79 5.71 31.49
N THR A 213 5.96 6.31 31.29
CA THR A 213 6.80 6.83 32.38
C THR A 213 6.53 8.34 32.55
N PRO A 214 5.71 8.77 33.57
CA PRO A 214 5.59 10.20 33.87
C PRO A 214 6.96 10.75 34.28
N LYS A 215 7.28 11.92 33.76
CA LYS A 215 8.45 12.70 34.20
C LYS A 215 8.23 13.22 35.59
#